data_19232bec905cc54c78dae7a451bfb693
#
_entry.id   19232bec905cc54c78dae7a451bfb693
#
_cell.length_a   1.000
_cell.length_b   1.000
_cell.length_c   1.000
_cell.angle_alpha   90.00
_cell.angle_beta   90.00
_cell.angle_gamma   90.00
#
_symmetry.space_group_name_H-M   'P 1'
#
loop_
_entity.id
_entity.type
_entity.pdbx_description
1 polymer ?
#
loop_
_entity_poly.entity_id
_entity_poly.type
_entity_poly.pdbx_seq_one_letter_code
_entity_poly.pdbx_strand_id
1 'polypeptide(L)'
;MSNQPYDFIAIGLGPFNLSLACLSEPLEGVKSLFLEQRSQFDWHPGMMLEGVTLQTPFMSDLVTLADPTSKYSFLNYAKLNNRLYPFYIRESFFLLRKEYNLYCQWVCSQLSNVSFEQSVTKVEFCQQSECYTVTCKTTNGEQHYVTRHLV
;
A
#
# COMPACT_ATOMS: atom_id res chain seq x y z
N MET A 1 -2.99 -27.90 1.87
CA MET A 1 -3.29 -26.61 1.23
C MET A 1 -2.24 -26.41 0.16
N SER A 2 -2.60 -26.31 -1.12
CA SER A 2 -1.66 -26.13 -2.22
C SER A 2 -0.99 -24.76 -2.06
N ASN A 3 0.28 -24.77 -1.73
CA ASN A 3 1.08 -23.55 -1.54
C ASN A 3 1.46 -23.02 -2.93
N GLN A 4 0.49 -22.51 -3.68
CA GLN A 4 0.79 -21.83 -4.94
C GLN A 4 1.60 -20.57 -4.63
N PRO A 5 2.75 -20.37 -5.33
CA PRO A 5 3.55 -19.19 -5.15
C PRO A 5 2.73 -17.93 -5.47
N TYR A 6 3.08 -16.82 -4.84
CA TYR A 6 2.57 -15.50 -5.24
C TYR A 6 3.07 -15.17 -6.65
N ASP A 7 2.28 -14.45 -7.41
CA ASP A 7 2.73 -13.92 -8.69
C ASP A 7 3.81 -12.87 -8.46
N PHE A 8 3.58 -12.00 -7.47
CA PHE A 8 4.65 -11.12 -6.98
C PHE A 8 4.51 -10.81 -5.49
N ILE A 9 5.65 -10.53 -4.85
CA ILE A 9 5.74 -9.97 -3.51
C ILE A 9 6.46 -8.64 -3.58
N ALA A 10 5.87 -7.60 -2.98
CA ALA A 10 6.50 -6.30 -2.82
C ALA A 10 7.06 -6.13 -1.39
N ILE A 11 8.28 -5.61 -1.28
CA ILE A 11 8.99 -5.43 -0.01
C ILE A 11 8.98 -3.95 0.36
N GLY A 12 8.35 -3.64 1.49
CA GLY A 12 8.07 -2.29 1.96
C GLY A 12 6.76 -1.73 1.42
N LEU A 13 6.08 -0.92 2.23
CA LEU A 13 4.79 -0.34 1.89
C LEU A 13 4.87 1.19 1.88
N GLY A 14 5.63 1.74 0.92
CA GLY A 14 5.56 3.16 0.58
C GLY A 14 4.35 3.48 -0.32
N PRO A 15 4.07 4.77 -0.62
CA PRO A 15 2.93 5.14 -1.48
C PRO A 15 2.91 4.45 -2.85
N PHE A 16 4.05 4.19 -3.46
CA PHE A 16 4.11 3.49 -4.76
C PHE A 16 3.67 2.03 -4.64
N ASN A 17 4.18 1.29 -3.65
CA ASN A 17 3.74 -0.08 -3.42
C ASN A 17 2.30 -0.13 -2.92
N LEU A 18 1.84 0.85 -2.14
CA LEU A 18 0.44 0.94 -1.75
C LEU A 18 -0.48 1.20 -2.95
N SER A 19 -0.06 2.05 -3.90
CA SER A 19 -0.76 2.24 -5.18
C SER A 19 -0.85 0.91 -5.96
N LEU A 20 0.26 0.19 -6.09
CA LEU A 20 0.29 -1.12 -6.74
C LEU A 20 -0.62 -2.14 -6.02
N ALA A 21 -0.68 -2.10 -4.67
CA ALA A 21 -1.58 -2.96 -3.89
C ALA A 21 -3.05 -2.68 -4.22
N CYS A 22 -3.44 -1.41 -4.31
CA CYS A 22 -4.79 -1.00 -4.68
C CYS A 22 -5.18 -1.44 -6.08
N LEU A 23 -4.26 -1.30 -7.04
CA LEU A 23 -4.51 -1.60 -8.45
C LEU A 23 -4.48 -3.12 -8.75
N SER A 24 -3.72 -3.89 -7.96
CA SER A 24 -3.64 -5.34 -8.14
C SER A 24 -4.72 -6.12 -7.37
N GLU A 25 -5.28 -5.56 -6.29
CA GLU A 25 -6.28 -6.24 -5.45
C GLU A 25 -7.53 -6.68 -6.23
N PRO A 26 -8.11 -5.85 -7.14
CA PRO A 26 -9.31 -6.24 -7.87
C PRO A 26 -9.04 -7.18 -9.06
N LEU A 27 -7.78 -7.50 -9.37
CA LEU A 27 -7.44 -8.33 -10.53
C LEU A 27 -7.65 -9.82 -10.23
N GLU A 28 -8.62 -10.41 -10.90
CA GLU A 28 -8.86 -11.86 -10.81
C GLU A 28 -7.66 -12.66 -11.34
N GLY A 29 -7.25 -13.68 -10.58
CA GLY A 29 -6.14 -14.56 -10.94
C GLY A 29 -4.74 -14.01 -10.59
N VAL A 30 -4.61 -12.80 -10.08
CA VAL A 30 -3.35 -12.24 -9.59
C VAL A 30 -3.24 -12.41 -8.09
N LYS A 31 -2.25 -13.15 -7.63
CA LYS A 31 -1.96 -13.36 -6.22
C LYS A 31 -0.76 -12.51 -5.80
N SER A 32 -1.02 -11.36 -5.21
CA SER A 32 0.00 -10.43 -4.71
C SER A 32 0.07 -10.39 -3.19
N LEU A 33 1.24 -10.01 -2.64
CA LEU A 33 1.43 -9.78 -1.21
C LEU A 33 2.40 -8.61 -1.01
N PHE A 34 2.06 -7.71 -0.10
CA PHE A 34 2.88 -6.54 0.26
C PHE A 34 3.31 -6.67 1.71
N LEU A 35 4.61 -6.71 1.95
CA LEU A 35 5.22 -6.94 3.25
C LEU A 35 5.78 -5.63 3.81
N GLU A 36 5.33 -5.23 4.99
CA GLU A 36 5.81 -4.03 5.69
C GLU A 36 6.30 -4.40 7.09
N GLN A 37 7.50 -3.92 7.44
CA GLN A 37 8.11 -4.22 8.75
C GLN A 37 7.48 -3.46 9.91
N ARG A 38 6.87 -2.29 9.65
CA ARG A 38 6.16 -1.49 10.66
C ARG A 38 4.83 -2.14 11.01
N SER A 39 4.26 -1.75 12.15
CA SER A 39 2.94 -2.21 12.60
C SER A 39 1.77 -1.52 11.87
N GLN A 40 2.04 -0.42 11.16
CA GLN A 40 1.05 0.34 10.39
C GLN A 40 1.73 1.17 9.31
N PHE A 41 0.94 1.65 8.36
CA PHE A 41 1.40 2.64 7.39
C PHE A 41 1.65 3.97 8.09
N ASP A 42 2.82 4.55 7.85
CA ASP A 42 3.16 5.89 8.33
C ASP A 42 4.18 6.54 7.38
N TRP A 43 3.74 7.59 6.67
CA TRP A 43 4.52 8.22 5.62
C TRP A 43 5.27 9.44 6.13
N HIS A 44 6.60 9.34 6.21
CA HIS A 44 7.47 10.43 6.64
C HIS A 44 7.01 11.13 7.94
N PRO A 45 6.87 10.40 9.06
CA PRO A 45 6.28 10.94 10.30
C PRO A 45 6.99 12.18 10.82
N GLY A 46 8.31 12.31 10.61
CA GLY A 46 9.08 13.51 10.99
C GLY A 46 8.80 14.76 10.16
N MET A 47 7.99 14.66 9.09
CA MET A 47 7.66 15.78 8.19
C MET A 47 6.16 16.14 8.21
N MET A 48 5.43 15.78 9.27
CA MET A 48 4.01 16.08 9.45
C MET A 48 3.80 17.45 10.14
N LEU A 49 4.44 18.48 9.62
CA LEU A 49 4.28 19.85 10.11
C LEU A 49 2.87 20.36 9.81
N GLU A 50 2.38 21.28 10.66
CA GLU A 50 1.05 21.87 10.49
C GLU A 50 0.98 22.72 9.21
N GLY A 51 -0.12 22.60 8.47
CA GLY A 51 -0.37 23.37 7.25
C GLY A 51 0.45 22.96 6.02
N VAL A 52 1.37 22.01 6.14
CA VAL A 52 2.19 21.57 4.99
C VAL A 52 1.39 20.67 4.05
N THR A 53 1.40 21.03 2.77
CA THR A 53 0.72 20.30 1.70
C THR A 53 1.67 19.38 0.92
N LEU A 54 1.09 18.48 0.14
CA LEU A 54 1.77 17.83 -0.97
C LEU A 54 2.11 18.85 -2.06
N GLN A 55 3.10 18.54 -2.87
CA GLN A 55 3.48 19.34 -4.05
C GLN A 55 2.65 18.98 -5.29
N THR A 56 1.84 17.94 -5.20
CA THR A 56 0.97 17.45 -6.28
C THR A 56 -0.50 17.60 -5.89
N PRO A 57 -1.41 17.87 -6.86
CA PRO A 57 -2.85 17.89 -6.63
C PRO A 57 -3.39 16.55 -6.13
N PHE A 58 -4.58 16.55 -5.54
CA PHE A 58 -5.25 15.35 -5.01
C PHE A 58 -5.46 14.24 -6.04
N MET A 59 -5.50 14.55 -7.34
CA MET A 59 -5.61 13.54 -8.41
C MET A 59 -4.36 12.67 -8.53
N SER A 60 -3.23 13.10 -7.97
CA SER A 60 -2.03 12.27 -7.82
C SER A 60 -2.09 11.45 -6.53
N ASP A 61 -3.28 10.95 -6.21
CA ASP A 61 -3.50 9.97 -5.14
C ASP A 61 -2.98 8.59 -5.56
N LEU A 62 -3.36 7.54 -4.84
CA LEU A 62 -2.84 6.19 -5.09
C LEU A 62 -3.34 5.57 -6.41
N VAL A 63 -4.50 6.00 -6.95
CA VAL A 63 -5.18 5.25 -8.03
C VAL A 63 -5.80 6.11 -9.12
N THR A 64 -6.22 7.34 -8.82
CA THR A 64 -7.13 8.12 -9.68
C THR A 64 -6.60 8.34 -11.10
N LEU A 65 -5.28 8.51 -11.30
CA LEU A 65 -4.71 8.68 -12.63
C LEU A 65 -4.66 7.38 -13.45
N ALA A 66 -4.69 6.22 -12.78
CA ALA A 66 -4.72 4.91 -13.45
C ALA A 66 -6.15 4.38 -13.58
N ASP A 67 -6.95 4.51 -12.51
CA ASP A 67 -8.36 4.11 -12.45
C ASP A 67 -9.17 5.14 -11.67
N PRO A 68 -9.79 6.12 -12.35
CA PRO A 68 -10.59 7.15 -11.68
C PRO A 68 -11.87 6.62 -11.02
N THR A 69 -12.26 5.39 -11.30
CA THR A 69 -13.45 4.74 -10.71
C THR A 69 -13.13 3.90 -9.47
N SER A 70 -11.85 3.78 -9.13
CA SER A 70 -11.39 2.94 -8.03
C SER A 70 -12.01 3.35 -6.68
N LYS A 71 -12.46 2.33 -5.93
CA LYS A 71 -12.95 2.50 -4.55
C LYS A 71 -11.88 3.06 -3.60
N TYR A 72 -10.61 3.00 -3.98
CA TYR A 72 -9.46 3.49 -3.21
C TYR A 72 -9.08 4.94 -3.51
N SER A 73 -9.85 5.67 -4.32
CA SER A 73 -9.58 7.07 -4.64
C SER A 73 -9.69 7.98 -3.41
N PHE A 74 -8.92 9.07 -3.40
CA PHE A 74 -9.02 10.08 -2.34
C PHE A 74 -10.42 10.67 -2.21
N LEU A 75 -11.13 10.88 -3.32
CA LEU A 75 -12.49 11.40 -3.28
C LEU A 75 -13.46 10.44 -2.60
N ASN A 76 -13.31 9.13 -2.83
CA ASN A 76 -14.11 8.13 -2.13
C ASN A 76 -13.81 8.10 -0.62
N TYR A 77 -12.53 8.13 -0.25
CA TYR A 77 -12.13 8.31 1.15
C TYR A 77 -12.77 9.54 1.79
N ALA A 78 -12.65 10.69 1.13
CA ALA A 78 -13.22 11.95 1.63
C ALA A 78 -14.73 11.86 1.79
N LYS A 79 -15.44 11.21 0.84
CA LYS A 79 -16.88 10.99 0.91
C LYS A 79 -17.26 10.12 2.10
N LEU A 80 -16.65 8.97 2.27
CA LEU A 80 -16.97 8.00 3.31
C LEU A 80 -16.64 8.51 4.74
N ASN A 81 -15.64 9.39 4.84
CA ASN A 81 -15.23 9.98 6.12
C ASN A 81 -15.84 11.36 6.38
N ASN A 82 -16.87 11.78 5.62
CA ASN A 82 -17.55 13.08 5.74
C ASN A 82 -16.60 14.30 5.59
N ARG A 83 -15.53 14.15 4.81
CA ARG A 83 -14.49 15.17 4.58
C ARG A 83 -14.60 15.84 3.21
N LEU A 84 -15.50 15.35 2.34
CA LEU A 84 -15.60 15.84 0.97
C LEU A 84 -16.02 17.31 0.92
N TYR A 85 -17.01 17.72 1.71
CA TYR A 85 -17.46 19.11 1.75
C TYR A 85 -16.41 20.06 2.37
N PRO A 86 -15.80 19.76 3.53
CA PRO A 86 -14.65 20.51 4.04
C PRO A 86 -13.49 20.62 3.04
N PHE A 87 -13.22 19.56 2.28
CA PHE A 87 -12.21 19.59 1.22
C PHE A 87 -12.58 20.55 0.10
N TYR A 88 -13.84 20.51 -0.36
CA TYR A 88 -14.35 21.38 -1.42
C TYR A 88 -14.27 22.87 -1.03
N ILE A 89 -14.76 23.25 0.15
CA ILE A 89 -14.78 24.67 0.58
C ILE A 89 -13.40 25.25 0.88
N ARG A 90 -12.37 24.41 1.03
CA ARG A 90 -10.99 24.86 1.18
C ARG A 90 -10.44 25.48 -0.11
N GLU A 91 -11.06 25.20 -1.26
CA GLU A 91 -10.67 25.72 -2.59
C GLU A 91 -9.19 25.47 -2.94
N SER A 92 -8.61 24.39 -2.41
CA SER A 92 -7.22 23.98 -2.68
C SER A 92 -7.17 22.53 -3.12
N PHE A 93 -6.57 22.28 -4.27
CA PHE A 93 -6.39 20.92 -4.80
C PHE A 93 -5.21 20.17 -4.17
N PHE A 94 -4.39 20.83 -3.39
CA PHE A 94 -3.23 20.21 -2.71
C PHE A 94 -3.66 19.66 -1.36
N LEU A 95 -3.39 18.36 -1.13
CA LEU A 95 -3.71 17.72 0.14
C LEU A 95 -2.73 18.15 1.24
N LEU A 96 -3.23 18.29 2.46
CA LEU A 96 -2.34 18.34 3.63
C LEU A 96 -1.62 17.00 3.77
N ARG A 97 -0.34 17.03 4.15
CA ARG A 97 0.44 15.78 4.37
C ARG A 97 -0.21 14.87 5.39
N LYS A 98 -0.75 15.41 6.48
CA LYS A 98 -1.53 14.65 7.48
C LYS A 98 -2.76 13.98 6.86
N GLU A 99 -3.49 14.69 6.00
CA GLU A 99 -4.68 14.13 5.32
C GLU A 99 -4.30 12.99 4.40
N TYR A 100 -3.23 13.15 3.63
CA TYR A 100 -2.71 12.10 2.77
C TYR A 100 -2.30 10.85 3.55
N ASN A 101 -1.64 11.02 4.70
CA ASN A 101 -1.26 9.90 5.57
C ASN A 101 -2.49 9.16 6.12
N LEU A 102 -3.52 9.89 6.58
CA LEU A 102 -4.79 9.32 7.03
C LEU A 102 -5.52 8.57 5.91
N TYR A 103 -5.50 9.13 4.70
CA TYR A 103 -6.02 8.47 3.51
C TYR A 103 -5.29 7.15 3.23
N CYS A 104 -3.97 7.14 3.22
CA CYS A 104 -3.18 5.92 3.01
C CYS A 104 -3.43 4.87 4.11
N GLN A 105 -3.55 5.28 5.37
CA GLN A 105 -3.89 4.39 6.49
C GLN A 105 -5.29 3.78 6.31
N TRP A 106 -6.27 4.60 5.88
CA TRP A 106 -7.60 4.10 5.56
C TRP A 106 -7.57 3.09 4.41
N VAL A 107 -6.82 3.38 3.34
CA VAL A 107 -6.63 2.42 2.23
C VAL A 107 -6.05 1.10 2.73
N CYS A 108 -4.97 1.15 3.54
CA CYS A 108 -4.39 -0.06 4.12
C CYS A 108 -5.40 -0.91 4.90
N SER A 109 -6.35 -0.28 5.60
CA SER A 109 -7.40 -1.00 6.35
C SER A 109 -8.43 -1.70 5.46
N GLN A 110 -8.48 -1.38 4.16
CA GLN A 110 -9.42 -1.98 3.20
C GLN A 110 -8.77 -3.08 2.36
N LEU A 111 -7.44 -3.19 2.37
CA LEU A 111 -6.70 -4.14 1.54
C LEU A 111 -6.49 -5.47 2.25
N SER A 112 -6.67 -6.58 1.52
CA SER A 112 -6.43 -7.94 2.00
C SER A 112 -5.04 -8.49 1.65
N ASN A 113 -4.34 -7.84 0.73
CA ASN A 113 -3.03 -8.26 0.21
C ASN A 113 -1.83 -7.57 0.88
N VAL A 114 -2.07 -6.84 1.98
CA VAL A 114 -1.03 -6.14 2.76
C VAL A 114 -0.82 -6.86 4.10
N SER A 115 0.44 -7.05 4.50
CA SER A 115 0.81 -7.66 5.77
C SER A 115 1.85 -6.79 6.48
N PHE A 116 1.50 -6.32 7.68
CA PHE A 116 2.37 -5.56 8.57
C PHE A 116 3.16 -6.46 9.51
N GLU A 117 4.17 -5.89 10.20
CA GLU A 117 5.06 -6.59 11.12
C GLU A 117 5.83 -7.74 10.46
N GLN A 118 6.12 -7.59 9.16
CA GLN A 118 6.86 -8.53 8.32
C GLN A 118 8.23 -7.94 7.95
N SER A 119 9.24 -8.13 8.80
CA SER A 119 10.60 -7.66 8.50
C SER A 119 11.31 -8.67 7.61
N VAL A 120 11.44 -8.35 6.32
CA VAL A 120 12.18 -9.20 5.37
C VAL A 120 13.66 -9.20 5.74
N THR A 121 14.20 -10.39 6.01
CA THR A 121 15.59 -10.59 6.41
C THR A 121 16.44 -11.26 5.34
N LYS A 122 15.81 -12.03 4.44
CA LYS A 122 16.51 -12.77 3.39
C LYS A 122 15.63 -12.97 2.18
N VAL A 123 16.27 -12.98 1.00
CA VAL A 123 15.65 -13.33 -0.28
C VAL A 123 16.60 -14.27 -1.01
N GLU A 124 16.10 -15.40 -1.48
CA GLU A 124 16.88 -16.43 -2.19
C GLU A 124 16.15 -16.83 -3.48
N PHE A 125 16.88 -16.88 -4.59
CA PHE A 125 16.35 -17.38 -5.85
C PHE A 125 16.66 -18.87 -6.02
N CYS A 126 15.66 -19.66 -6.36
CA CYS A 126 15.80 -21.09 -6.67
C CYS A 126 15.69 -21.30 -8.19
N GLN A 127 16.79 -21.68 -8.82
CA GLN A 127 16.82 -21.92 -10.27
C GLN A 127 15.91 -23.07 -10.73
N GLN A 128 15.69 -24.10 -9.88
CA GLN A 128 14.88 -25.27 -10.25
C GLN A 128 13.39 -24.94 -10.34
N SER A 129 12.89 -24.05 -9.46
CA SER A 129 11.49 -23.63 -9.40
C SER A 129 11.25 -22.28 -10.08
N GLU A 130 12.31 -21.58 -10.49
CA GLU A 130 12.28 -20.21 -11.01
C GLU A 130 11.52 -19.23 -10.09
N CYS A 131 11.61 -19.45 -8.77
CA CYS A 131 10.90 -18.68 -7.76
C CYS A 131 11.88 -18.12 -6.71
N TYR A 132 11.44 -17.06 -6.06
CA TYR A 132 12.11 -16.50 -4.91
C TYR A 132 11.48 -17.03 -3.61
N THR A 133 12.32 -17.31 -2.63
CA THR A 133 11.90 -17.51 -1.24
C THR A 133 12.20 -16.24 -0.46
N VAL A 134 11.18 -15.64 0.13
CA VAL A 134 11.27 -14.44 0.98
C VAL A 134 11.11 -14.88 2.43
N THR A 135 12.13 -14.61 3.25
CA THR A 135 12.12 -14.91 4.69
C THR A 135 11.86 -13.65 5.48
N CYS A 136 10.86 -13.69 6.34
CA CYS A 136 10.45 -12.59 7.21
C CYS A 136 10.60 -12.98 8.68
N LYS A 137 11.11 -12.04 9.47
CA LYS A 137 11.01 -12.08 10.93
C LYS A 137 9.72 -11.41 11.36
N THR A 138 8.93 -12.10 12.18
CA THR A 138 7.65 -11.61 12.73
C THR A 138 7.67 -11.70 14.26
N THR A 139 6.66 -11.17 14.92
CA THR A 139 6.47 -11.32 16.37
C THR A 139 6.31 -12.79 16.81
N ASN A 140 5.82 -13.65 15.89
CA ASN A 140 5.57 -15.08 16.15
C ASN A 140 6.68 -16.01 15.65
N GLY A 141 7.82 -15.45 15.22
CA GLY A 141 8.94 -16.22 14.68
C GLY A 141 9.17 -15.94 13.19
N GLU A 142 9.86 -16.87 12.54
CA GLU A 142 10.21 -16.76 11.12
C GLU A 142 9.08 -17.29 10.23
N GLN A 143 8.79 -16.55 9.15
CA GLN A 143 7.84 -16.95 8.12
C GLN A 143 8.52 -16.93 6.75
N HIS A 144 8.08 -17.83 5.86
CA HIS A 144 8.61 -17.97 4.51
C HIS A 144 7.48 -17.86 3.49
N TYR A 145 7.74 -17.07 2.45
CA TYR A 145 6.83 -16.89 1.32
C TYR A 145 7.54 -17.24 0.02
N VAL A 146 6.82 -17.81 -0.93
CA VAL A 146 7.36 -18.15 -2.27
C VAL A 146 6.67 -17.29 -3.31
N THR A 147 7.44 -16.69 -4.22
CA THR A 147 6.93 -15.79 -5.25
C THR A 147 7.69 -15.94 -6.57
N ARG A 148 7.02 -15.65 -7.69
CA ARG A 148 7.65 -15.61 -9.02
C ARG A 148 8.43 -14.33 -9.26
N HIS A 149 7.91 -13.19 -8.75
CA HIS A 149 8.51 -11.88 -8.96
C HIS A 149 8.64 -11.11 -7.65
N LEU A 150 9.60 -10.17 -7.61
CA LEU A 150 9.82 -9.23 -6.51
C LEU A 150 9.68 -7.79 -7.00
N VAL A 151 9.13 -6.95 -6.13
CA VAL A 151 8.99 -5.49 -6.29
C VAL A 151 9.60 -4.78 -5.09
#